data_6cc22888e8da2c2abe7d7e4d8cd9dd4e
#
_entry.id   6cc22888e8da2c2abe7d7e4d8cd9dd4e
#
_cell.length_a   1.000
_cell.length_b   1.000
_cell.length_c   1.000
_cell.angle_alpha   90.00
_cell.angle_beta   90.00
_cell.angle_gamma   90.00
#
_symmetry.space_group_name_H-M   'P 1'
#
loop_
_entity.id
_entity.type
_entity.pdbx_description
1 polymer ?
#
loop_
_entity_poly.entity_id
_entity_poly.type
_entity_poly.pdbx_seq_one_letter_code
_entity_poly.pdbx_strand_id
1 'polypeptide(L)'
;LGKFNTHMPKRYTVTAALPYTNGPIHIGHLAGVYIPADIYSRYLRLQDKDVAFICGSDEHGVAIALKAKKEGKTPQQIIDQYDQLIRESFDSFGIAFDHYSRTSRKIHHETAQEFFKILYDKGVFEEKDSEQLYDPEAEQFLADRFVTGTCPICQNPEAYGDQCESCGSSLSATELIDPKSTLSGAKPELKKTKHWYLPLNQYEHFIKEWILEGHQHDWKPNVYGQVKSWVSNGLQARAVTRDLDWGISVPVENAEGKVLYVWFDA
;
A
#
# COMPACT_ATOMS: atom_id res chain seq x y z
N LEU A 1 18.33 25.79 19.67
CA LEU A 1 18.75 25.97 18.27
C LEU A 1 19.98 25.10 18.02
N GLY A 2 19.75 23.81 17.74
CA GLY A 2 20.80 22.87 17.36
C GLY A 2 21.36 23.26 16.00
N LYS A 3 22.66 23.50 15.92
CA LYS A 3 23.39 23.66 14.67
C LYS A 3 23.23 22.37 13.87
N PHE A 4 22.45 22.39 12.80
CA PHE A 4 22.48 21.34 11.81
C PHE A 4 23.92 21.23 11.29
N ASN A 5 24.53 20.09 11.58
CA ASN A 5 25.87 19.79 11.16
C ASN A 5 25.85 19.70 9.63
N THR A 6 26.46 20.65 8.93
CA THR A 6 26.52 20.74 7.47
C THR A 6 27.47 19.70 6.84
N HIS A 7 27.64 18.54 7.46
CA HIS A 7 28.29 17.42 6.80
C HIS A 7 27.34 16.90 5.73
N MET A 8 27.63 17.21 4.48
CA MET A 8 27.00 16.59 3.32
C MET A 8 27.00 15.08 3.52
N PRO A 9 25.86 14.41 3.38
CA PRO A 9 25.79 12.98 3.56
C PRO A 9 26.79 12.28 2.64
N LYS A 10 27.53 11.32 3.15
CA LYS A 10 28.50 10.54 2.34
C LYS A 10 27.81 9.60 1.36
N ARG A 11 26.56 9.24 1.65
CA ARG A 11 25.74 8.28 0.89
C ARG A 11 24.35 8.84 0.65
N TYR A 12 23.82 8.49 -0.51
CA TYR A 12 22.44 8.81 -0.90
C TYR A 12 21.69 7.51 -1.20
N THR A 13 20.54 7.32 -0.58
CA THR A 13 19.60 6.29 -0.98
C THR A 13 18.44 6.96 -1.70
N VAL A 14 18.28 6.66 -2.98
CA VAL A 14 17.16 7.13 -3.78
C VAL A 14 16.17 5.97 -3.91
N THR A 15 14.93 6.19 -3.50
CA THR A 15 13.85 5.22 -3.63
C THR A 15 12.82 5.73 -4.63
N ALA A 16 12.19 4.80 -5.35
CA ALA A 16 11.03 5.08 -6.18
C ALA A 16 9.84 4.28 -5.65
N ALA A 17 8.62 4.84 -5.74
CA ALA A 17 7.41 4.11 -5.37
C ALA A 17 7.32 2.81 -6.16
N LEU A 18 6.97 1.71 -5.49
CA LEU A 18 6.86 0.40 -6.11
C LEU A 18 5.70 0.39 -7.11
N PRO A 19 5.92 0.01 -8.39
CA PRO A 19 4.83 -0.18 -9.33
C PRO A 19 4.00 -1.39 -8.93
N TYR A 20 2.68 -1.24 -9.00
CA TYR A 20 1.74 -2.31 -8.66
C TYR A 20 1.55 -3.26 -9.84
N THR A 21 1.80 -4.55 -9.65
CA THR A 21 1.83 -5.56 -10.72
C THR A 21 0.46 -6.08 -11.15
N ASN A 22 -0.53 -5.21 -11.22
CA ASN A 22 -1.85 -5.52 -11.75
C ASN A 22 -2.07 -5.05 -13.20
N GLY A 23 -1.07 -4.44 -13.83
CA GLY A 23 -1.13 -3.90 -15.18
C GLY A 23 0.19 -3.31 -15.66
N PRO A 24 0.26 -2.88 -16.93
CA PRO A 24 1.43 -2.19 -17.45
C PRO A 24 1.59 -0.81 -16.80
N ILE A 25 2.83 -0.35 -16.67
CA ILE A 25 3.09 1.05 -16.36
C ILE A 25 2.78 1.92 -17.59
N HIS A 26 2.49 3.18 -17.37
CA HIS A 26 2.18 4.16 -18.41
C HIS A 26 3.03 5.43 -18.23
N ILE A 27 2.91 6.36 -19.19
CA ILE A 27 3.70 7.60 -19.20
C ILE A 27 3.61 8.40 -17.89
N GLY A 28 2.46 8.36 -17.21
CA GLY A 28 2.29 9.03 -15.91
C GLY A 28 3.18 8.45 -14.82
N HIS A 29 3.34 7.13 -14.77
CA HIS A 29 4.28 6.47 -13.87
C HIS A 29 5.73 6.84 -14.21
N LEU A 30 6.10 6.76 -15.48
CA LEU A 30 7.45 7.07 -15.95
C LEU A 30 7.83 8.51 -15.65
N ALA A 31 7.01 9.48 -16.10
CA ALA A 31 7.29 10.90 -15.96
C ALA A 31 7.13 11.42 -14.52
N GLY A 32 6.24 10.81 -13.72
CA GLY A 32 5.97 11.24 -12.35
C GLY A 32 6.96 10.71 -11.33
N VAL A 33 7.54 9.53 -11.55
CA VAL A 33 8.33 8.83 -10.54
C VAL A 33 9.68 8.35 -11.08
N TYR A 34 9.71 7.43 -12.05
CA TYR A 34 10.92 6.64 -12.34
C TYR A 34 11.97 7.41 -13.11
N ILE A 35 11.58 8.17 -14.15
CA ILE A 35 12.51 9.01 -14.90
C ILE A 35 13.13 10.12 -14.03
N PRO A 36 12.34 10.88 -13.24
CA PRO A 36 12.91 11.87 -12.32
C PRO A 36 13.89 11.28 -11.30
N ALA A 37 13.58 10.11 -10.74
CA ALA A 37 14.44 9.43 -9.77
C ALA A 37 15.76 8.95 -10.41
N ASP A 38 15.70 8.38 -11.63
CA ASP A 38 16.88 7.97 -12.38
C ASP A 38 17.76 9.16 -12.76
N ILE A 39 17.17 10.25 -13.27
CA ILE A 39 17.89 11.49 -13.59
C ILE A 39 18.60 12.03 -12.34
N TYR A 40 17.93 12.07 -11.20
CA TYR A 40 18.52 12.55 -9.95
C TYR A 40 19.68 11.64 -9.50
N SER A 41 19.50 10.33 -9.58
CA SER A 41 20.56 9.38 -9.25
C SER A 41 21.79 9.53 -10.14
N ARG A 42 21.59 9.70 -11.44
CA ARG A 42 22.69 10.00 -12.40
C ARG A 42 23.38 11.32 -12.10
N TYR A 43 22.61 12.37 -11.80
CA TYR A 43 23.15 13.66 -11.43
C TYR A 43 24.06 13.58 -10.20
N LEU A 44 23.63 12.85 -9.17
CA LEU A 44 24.46 12.64 -7.98
C LEU A 44 25.75 11.86 -8.29
N ARG A 45 25.66 10.82 -9.11
CA ARG A 45 26.84 10.03 -9.55
C ARG A 45 27.83 10.87 -10.35
N LEU A 46 27.35 11.77 -11.21
CA LEU A 46 28.21 12.72 -11.93
C LEU A 46 28.95 13.70 -11.00
N GLN A 47 28.52 13.81 -9.75
CA GLN A 47 29.18 14.58 -8.69
C GLN A 47 30.03 13.71 -7.76
N ASP A 48 30.37 12.49 -8.18
CA ASP A 48 31.14 11.51 -7.40
C ASP A 48 30.51 11.19 -6.03
N LYS A 49 29.17 11.22 -5.93
CA LYS A 49 28.45 10.80 -4.73
C LYS A 49 28.23 9.29 -4.72
N ASP A 50 28.33 8.69 -3.54
CA ASP A 50 27.93 7.30 -3.31
C ASP A 50 26.38 7.21 -3.29
N VAL A 51 25.81 6.57 -4.31
CA VAL A 51 24.34 6.54 -4.54
C VAL A 51 23.87 5.11 -4.71
N ALA A 52 22.87 4.74 -3.92
CA ALA A 52 22.07 3.54 -4.13
C ALA A 52 20.68 3.93 -4.64
N PHE A 53 20.32 3.52 -5.86
CA PHE A 53 18.98 3.70 -6.44
C PHE A 53 18.24 2.38 -6.42
N ILE A 54 17.23 2.28 -5.57
CA ILE A 54 16.50 1.04 -5.29
C ILE A 54 15.01 1.19 -5.57
N CYS A 55 14.40 0.11 -6.05
CA CYS A 55 12.97 -0.03 -6.25
C CYS A 55 12.57 -1.52 -6.15
N GLY A 56 11.34 -1.81 -6.43
CA GLY A 56 10.79 -3.16 -6.53
C GLY A 56 9.36 -3.11 -7.04
N SER A 57 8.76 -4.27 -7.30
CA SER A 57 7.35 -4.39 -7.64
C SER A 57 6.52 -4.70 -6.40
N ASP A 58 5.36 -4.02 -6.29
CA ASP A 58 4.32 -4.33 -5.31
C ASP A 58 3.41 -5.43 -5.90
N GLU A 59 3.35 -6.57 -5.21
CA GLU A 59 2.82 -7.82 -5.76
C GLU A 59 1.73 -8.47 -4.91
N HIS A 60 1.24 -7.79 -3.87
CA HIS A 60 0.21 -8.30 -2.99
C HIS A 60 -1.12 -7.54 -3.11
N GLY A 61 -2.15 -8.02 -2.43
CA GLY A 61 -3.43 -7.35 -2.27
C GLY A 61 -4.52 -7.76 -3.24
N VAL A 62 -5.70 -7.20 -3.00
CA VAL A 62 -6.98 -7.59 -3.59
C VAL A 62 -7.02 -7.45 -5.12
N ALA A 63 -6.45 -6.37 -5.68
CA ALA A 63 -6.57 -6.11 -7.11
C ALA A 63 -5.83 -7.15 -7.97
N ILE A 64 -4.75 -7.74 -7.46
CA ILE A 64 -4.04 -8.84 -8.13
C ILE A 64 -4.89 -10.11 -8.09
N ALA A 65 -5.48 -10.45 -6.94
CA ALA A 65 -6.37 -11.60 -6.81
C ALA A 65 -7.60 -11.49 -7.73
N LEU A 66 -8.23 -10.29 -7.79
CA LEU A 66 -9.34 -10.02 -8.71
C LEU A 66 -8.95 -10.19 -10.17
N LYS A 67 -7.77 -9.64 -10.55
CA LYS A 67 -7.27 -9.77 -11.92
C LYS A 67 -6.97 -11.22 -12.28
N ALA A 68 -6.36 -11.95 -11.38
CA ALA A 68 -6.08 -13.37 -11.54
C ALA A 68 -7.39 -14.16 -11.80
N LYS A 69 -8.41 -13.94 -10.99
CA LYS A 69 -9.73 -14.57 -11.18
C LYS A 69 -10.36 -14.18 -12.52
N LYS A 70 -10.32 -12.90 -12.89
CA LYS A 70 -10.87 -12.41 -14.16
C LYS A 70 -10.17 -13.01 -15.39
N GLU A 71 -8.87 -13.25 -15.31
CA GLU A 71 -8.06 -13.81 -16.41
C GLU A 71 -7.95 -15.34 -16.36
N GLY A 72 -8.54 -16.02 -15.38
CA GLY A 72 -8.42 -17.47 -15.20
C GLY A 72 -7.00 -17.92 -14.89
N LYS A 73 -6.22 -17.07 -14.21
CA LYS A 73 -4.82 -17.28 -13.83
C LYS A 73 -4.65 -17.35 -12.32
N THR A 74 -3.49 -17.79 -11.87
CA THR A 74 -3.09 -17.64 -10.47
C THR A 74 -2.54 -16.22 -10.21
N PRO A 75 -2.61 -15.70 -8.96
CA PRO A 75 -1.95 -14.45 -8.61
C PRO A 75 -0.45 -14.42 -8.99
N GLN A 76 0.25 -15.54 -8.78
CA GLN A 76 1.66 -15.68 -9.16
C GLN A 76 1.89 -15.46 -10.67
N GLN A 77 1.04 -16.03 -11.52
CA GLN A 77 1.15 -15.84 -12.98
C GLN A 77 0.90 -14.38 -13.39
N ILE A 78 0.01 -13.68 -12.70
CA ILE A 78 -0.25 -12.25 -12.94
C ILE A 78 0.99 -11.42 -12.59
N ILE A 79 1.52 -11.59 -11.40
CA ILE A 79 2.68 -10.79 -10.96
C ILE A 79 3.92 -11.09 -11.78
N ASP A 80 4.17 -12.34 -12.17
CA ASP A 80 5.32 -12.69 -13.02
C ASP A 80 5.21 -12.05 -14.41
N GLN A 81 4.02 -12.07 -15.00
CA GLN A 81 3.76 -11.44 -16.29
C GLN A 81 4.00 -9.92 -16.25
N TYR A 82 3.46 -9.23 -15.23
CA TYR A 82 3.55 -7.77 -15.16
C TYR A 82 4.89 -7.29 -14.61
N ASP A 83 5.54 -8.01 -13.70
CA ASP A 83 6.92 -7.69 -13.28
C ASP A 83 7.87 -7.71 -14.48
N GLN A 84 7.77 -8.74 -15.33
CA GLN A 84 8.57 -8.81 -16.56
C GLN A 84 8.30 -7.60 -17.49
N LEU A 85 7.03 -7.30 -17.78
CA LEU A 85 6.66 -6.18 -18.65
C LEU A 85 7.13 -4.82 -18.09
N ILE A 86 7.04 -4.64 -16.78
CA ILE A 86 7.51 -3.43 -16.09
C ILE A 86 9.02 -3.29 -16.21
N ARG A 87 9.79 -4.35 -15.98
CA ARG A 87 11.25 -4.35 -16.15
C ARG A 87 11.67 -4.03 -17.59
N GLU A 88 11.05 -4.69 -18.56
CA GLU A 88 11.29 -4.40 -19.99
C GLU A 88 10.99 -2.95 -20.35
N SER A 89 9.95 -2.37 -19.74
CA SER A 89 9.63 -0.96 -19.90
C SER A 89 10.72 -0.06 -19.31
N PHE A 90 11.22 -0.35 -18.10
CA PHE A 90 12.32 0.39 -17.49
C PHE A 90 13.60 0.31 -18.32
N ASP A 91 13.95 -0.88 -18.80
CA ASP A 91 15.12 -1.11 -19.65
C ASP A 91 15.03 -0.30 -20.94
N SER A 92 13.82 -0.26 -21.57
CA SER A 92 13.58 0.48 -22.80
C SER A 92 13.75 2.00 -22.64
N PHE A 93 13.52 2.52 -21.44
CA PHE A 93 13.76 3.93 -21.08
C PHE A 93 15.15 4.17 -20.48
N GLY A 94 15.98 3.13 -20.36
CA GLY A 94 17.32 3.21 -19.80
C GLY A 94 17.34 3.55 -18.31
N ILE A 95 16.26 3.28 -17.57
CA ILE A 95 16.19 3.47 -16.12
C ILE A 95 17.01 2.38 -15.45
N ALA A 96 18.04 2.77 -14.68
CA ALA A 96 19.04 1.86 -14.15
C ALA A 96 19.02 1.85 -12.61
N PHE A 97 18.23 0.95 -12.04
CA PHE A 97 18.26 0.66 -10.61
C PHE A 97 19.53 -0.12 -10.24
N ASP A 98 20.13 0.19 -9.10
CA ASP A 98 21.18 -0.68 -8.52
C ASP A 98 20.57 -1.98 -7.99
N HIS A 99 19.34 -1.90 -7.49
CA HIS A 99 18.59 -3.06 -7.05
C HIS A 99 17.11 -2.88 -7.32
N TYR A 100 16.51 -3.86 -8.00
CA TYR A 100 15.07 -3.95 -8.22
C TYR A 100 14.55 -5.28 -7.68
N SER A 101 13.76 -5.24 -6.60
CA SER A 101 13.24 -6.42 -5.91
C SER A 101 11.78 -6.70 -6.27
N ARG A 102 11.15 -7.59 -5.52
CA ARG A 102 9.74 -7.97 -5.60
C ARG A 102 9.24 -8.23 -4.18
N THR A 103 8.03 -7.77 -3.83
CA THR A 103 7.46 -8.04 -2.51
C THR A 103 7.09 -9.51 -2.31
N SER A 104 6.89 -10.28 -3.38
CA SER A 104 6.65 -11.74 -3.31
C SER A 104 7.90 -12.58 -3.03
N ARG A 105 9.10 -11.99 -2.94
CA ARG A 105 10.31 -12.75 -2.61
C ARG A 105 10.32 -13.20 -1.16
N LYS A 106 10.87 -14.40 -0.93
CA LYS A 106 11.00 -14.98 0.42
C LYS A 106 11.68 -14.02 1.41
N ILE A 107 12.77 -13.37 1.00
CA ILE A 107 13.48 -12.42 1.87
C ILE A 107 12.58 -11.24 2.30
N HIS A 108 11.71 -10.76 1.40
CA HIS A 108 10.76 -9.70 1.72
C HIS A 108 9.70 -10.20 2.71
N HIS A 109 9.13 -11.39 2.47
CA HIS A 109 8.19 -12.00 3.40
C HIS A 109 8.77 -12.15 4.80
N GLU A 110 9.97 -12.71 4.92
CA GLU A 110 10.67 -12.89 6.20
C GLU A 110 10.90 -11.54 6.90
N THR A 111 11.34 -10.52 6.17
CA THR A 111 11.59 -9.18 6.72
C THR A 111 10.31 -8.50 7.18
N ALA A 112 9.25 -8.54 6.37
CA ALA A 112 7.96 -7.93 6.74
C ALA A 112 7.32 -8.64 7.95
N GLN A 113 7.42 -9.97 8.01
CA GLN A 113 6.96 -10.76 9.16
C GLN A 113 7.78 -10.43 10.43
N GLU A 114 9.09 -10.31 10.32
CA GLU A 114 9.95 -9.90 11.45
C GLU A 114 9.59 -8.50 11.92
N PHE A 115 9.37 -7.56 11.00
CA PHE A 115 8.97 -6.19 11.32
C PHE A 115 7.63 -6.16 12.05
N PHE A 116 6.63 -6.89 11.55
CA PHE A 116 5.35 -7.03 12.22
C PHE A 116 5.52 -7.62 13.63
N LYS A 117 6.28 -8.71 13.75
CA LYS A 117 6.48 -9.39 15.03
C LYS A 117 7.18 -8.50 16.07
N ILE A 118 8.17 -7.72 15.66
CA ILE A 118 8.83 -6.75 16.58
C ILE A 118 7.82 -5.73 17.13
N LEU A 119 6.93 -5.22 16.29
CA LEU A 119 5.91 -4.26 16.72
C LEU A 119 4.84 -4.94 17.59
N TYR A 120 4.45 -6.16 17.25
CA TYR A 120 3.52 -6.97 18.04
C TYR A 120 4.06 -7.27 19.44
N ASP A 121 5.29 -7.76 19.53
CA ASP A 121 5.95 -8.09 20.81
C ASP A 121 6.16 -6.84 21.69
N LYS A 122 6.24 -5.65 21.09
CA LYS A 122 6.27 -4.36 21.80
C LYS A 122 4.89 -3.85 22.24
N GLY A 123 3.81 -4.55 21.89
CA GLY A 123 2.44 -4.15 22.23
C GLY A 123 1.98 -2.90 21.48
N VAL A 124 2.53 -2.63 20.28
CA VAL A 124 2.18 -1.45 19.48
C VAL A 124 0.77 -1.57 18.88
N PHE A 125 0.37 -2.78 18.50
CA PHE A 125 -0.91 -2.99 17.85
C PHE A 125 -2.05 -3.16 18.85
N GLU A 126 -3.23 -2.64 18.49
CA GLU A 126 -4.49 -2.92 19.16
C GLU A 126 -5.20 -4.07 18.44
N GLU A 127 -5.55 -5.13 19.17
CA GLU A 127 -6.40 -6.19 18.63
C GLU A 127 -7.86 -5.78 18.75
N LYS A 128 -8.61 -5.85 17.64
CA LYS A 128 -10.04 -5.53 17.63
C LYS A 128 -10.82 -6.56 16.85
N ASP A 129 -11.91 -7.02 17.43
CA ASP A 129 -12.96 -7.70 16.69
C ASP A 129 -13.75 -6.66 15.90
N SER A 130 -13.97 -6.92 14.64
CA SER A 130 -14.77 -6.10 13.74
C SER A 130 -15.75 -6.96 12.97
N GLU A 131 -16.85 -6.37 12.52
CA GLU A 131 -17.74 -7.02 11.57
C GLU A 131 -17.32 -6.62 10.16
N GLN A 132 -17.11 -7.62 9.31
CA GLN A 132 -16.77 -7.43 7.91
C GLN A 132 -17.73 -8.19 7.01
N LEU A 133 -17.85 -7.73 5.78
CA LEU A 133 -18.66 -8.37 4.78
C LEU A 133 -18.03 -9.70 4.35
N TYR A 134 -18.86 -10.72 4.28
CA TYR A 134 -18.50 -12.09 3.90
C TYR A 134 -19.40 -12.53 2.77
N ASP A 135 -18.82 -13.14 1.76
CA ASP A 135 -19.55 -13.74 0.64
C ASP A 135 -19.87 -15.21 0.96
N PRO A 136 -21.14 -15.57 1.17
CA PRO A 136 -21.51 -16.96 1.50
C PRO A 136 -21.35 -17.92 0.32
N GLU A 137 -21.37 -17.44 -0.93
CA GLU A 137 -21.21 -18.26 -2.14
C GLU A 137 -19.73 -18.47 -2.49
N ALA A 138 -18.89 -17.47 -2.27
CA ALA A 138 -17.44 -17.57 -2.46
C ALA A 138 -16.70 -18.06 -1.21
N GLU A 139 -17.42 -18.22 -0.08
CA GLU A 139 -16.91 -18.68 1.22
C GLU A 139 -15.70 -17.89 1.74
N GLN A 140 -15.68 -16.57 1.48
CA GLN A 140 -14.57 -15.71 1.92
C GLN A 140 -15.01 -14.32 2.36
N PHE A 141 -14.18 -13.68 3.20
CA PHE A 141 -14.34 -12.28 3.54
C PHE A 141 -14.08 -11.36 2.34
N LEU A 142 -14.85 -10.27 2.29
CA LEU A 142 -14.77 -9.31 1.21
C LEU A 142 -13.99 -8.07 1.67
N ALA A 143 -12.70 -8.03 1.39
CA ALA A 143 -11.89 -6.87 1.65
C ALA A 143 -11.97 -5.85 0.50
N ASP A 144 -12.00 -4.58 0.86
CA ASP A 144 -11.77 -3.45 -0.04
C ASP A 144 -12.57 -3.56 -1.37
N ARG A 145 -11.88 -3.84 -2.49
CA ARG A 145 -12.46 -3.90 -3.85
C ARG A 145 -13.20 -5.19 -4.19
N PHE A 146 -13.28 -6.13 -3.27
CA PHE A 146 -14.20 -7.25 -3.40
C PHE A 146 -15.67 -6.86 -3.17
N VAL A 147 -15.93 -5.63 -2.73
CA VAL A 147 -17.28 -5.10 -2.54
C VAL A 147 -17.49 -3.89 -3.43
N THR A 148 -18.64 -3.85 -4.09
CA THR A 148 -19.17 -2.65 -4.75
C THR A 148 -20.55 -2.32 -4.19
N GLY A 149 -20.93 -1.06 -4.26
CA GLY A 149 -22.24 -0.59 -3.82
C GLY A 149 -22.42 0.90 -4.04
N THR A 150 -23.51 1.46 -3.56
CA THR A 150 -23.77 2.89 -3.71
C THR A 150 -23.01 3.68 -2.63
N CYS A 151 -22.29 4.70 -3.04
CA CYS A 151 -21.57 5.61 -2.14
C CYS A 151 -22.56 6.37 -1.25
N PRO A 152 -22.42 6.36 0.08
CA PRO A 152 -23.32 7.09 0.98
C PRO A 152 -23.17 8.61 0.85
N ILE A 153 -22.05 9.10 0.28
CA ILE A 153 -21.75 10.53 0.20
C ILE A 153 -22.25 11.15 -1.11
N CYS A 154 -21.89 10.59 -2.26
CA CYS A 154 -22.24 11.16 -3.58
C CYS A 154 -23.24 10.34 -4.40
N GLN A 155 -23.75 9.24 -3.86
CA GLN A 155 -24.73 8.35 -4.48
C GLN A 155 -24.22 7.68 -5.77
N ASN A 156 -22.92 7.63 -6.00
CA ASN A 156 -22.34 6.84 -7.11
C ASN A 156 -22.66 5.35 -6.89
N PRO A 157 -23.34 4.67 -7.85
CA PRO A 157 -23.78 3.27 -7.67
C PRO A 157 -22.65 2.23 -7.76
N GLU A 158 -21.46 2.65 -8.18
CA GLU A 158 -20.30 1.78 -8.42
C GLU A 158 -19.10 2.18 -7.54
N ALA A 159 -19.34 2.52 -6.27
CA ALA A 159 -18.27 2.76 -5.32
C ALA A 159 -17.67 1.44 -4.80
N TYR A 160 -16.35 1.42 -4.58
CA TYR A 160 -15.67 0.30 -3.94
C TYR A 160 -15.66 0.44 -2.42
N GLY A 161 -15.41 -0.68 -1.73
CA GLY A 161 -15.42 -0.74 -0.27
C GLY A 161 -14.29 0.02 0.42
N ASP A 162 -13.26 0.45 -0.29
CA ASP A 162 -12.14 1.25 0.22
C ASP A 162 -12.25 2.73 -0.15
N GLN A 163 -12.81 3.03 -1.33
CA GLN A 163 -12.87 4.39 -1.86
C GLN A 163 -13.95 4.54 -2.92
N CYS A 164 -14.56 5.71 -2.98
CA CYS A 164 -15.42 6.09 -4.11
C CYS A 164 -14.58 6.75 -5.20
N GLU A 165 -14.51 6.14 -6.38
CA GLU A 165 -13.75 6.66 -7.53
C GLU A 165 -14.37 7.98 -8.11
N SER A 166 -15.64 8.26 -7.80
CA SER A 166 -16.31 9.48 -8.29
C SER A 166 -16.01 10.72 -7.42
N CYS A 167 -16.10 10.60 -6.10
CA CYS A 167 -15.89 11.73 -5.19
C CYS A 167 -14.58 11.68 -4.42
N GLY A 168 -13.79 10.59 -4.54
CA GLY A 168 -12.50 10.42 -3.89
C GLY A 168 -12.57 10.15 -2.38
N SER A 169 -13.77 10.00 -1.81
CA SER A 169 -13.91 9.75 -0.38
C SER A 169 -13.47 8.36 0.00
N SER A 170 -12.72 8.25 1.10
CA SER A 170 -12.39 6.96 1.71
C SER A 170 -13.63 6.38 2.37
N LEU A 171 -13.86 5.09 2.17
CA LEU A 171 -15.04 4.36 2.65
C LEU A 171 -14.62 3.11 3.42
N SER A 172 -15.53 2.58 4.21
CA SER A 172 -15.51 1.18 4.65
C SER A 172 -16.53 0.39 3.84
N ALA A 173 -16.22 -0.85 3.51
CA ALA A 173 -17.13 -1.71 2.76
C ALA A 173 -18.52 -1.85 3.43
N THR A 174 -18.56 -1.76 4.76
CA THR A 174 -19.80 -1.81 5.55
C THR A 174 -20.64 -0.52 5.49
N GLU A 175 -20.08 0.58 4.99
CA GLU A 175 -20.82 1.87 4.83
C GLU A 175 -21.52 1.97 3.47
N LEU A 176 -21.18 1.09 2.50
CA LEU A 176 -21.83 1.09 1.21
C LEU A 176 -23.32 0.77 1.32
N ILE A 177 -24.14 1.47 0.55
CA ILE A 177 -25.56 1.17 0.41
C ILE A 177 -25.71 0.05 -0.62
N ASP A 178 -26.52 -0.96 -0.28
CA ASP A 178 -26.74 -2.16 -1.13
C ASP A 178 -25.44 -2.82 -1.62
N PRO A 179 -24.55 -3.23 -0.71
CA PRO A 179 -23.28 -3.83 -1.07
C PRO A 179 -23.48 -5.16 -1.81
N LYS A 180 -22.60 -5.41 -2.79
CA LYS A 180 -22.56 -6.65 -3.58
C LYS A 180 -21.14 -7.17 -3.66
N SER A 181 -21.00 -8.48 -3.59
CA SER A 181 -19.73 -9.16 -3.86
C SER A 181 -19.35 -9.03 -5.33
N THR A 182 -18.10 -8.62 -5.60
CA THR A 182 -17.56 -8.67 -6.97
C THR A 182 -17.12 -10.07 -7.39
N LEU A 183 -17.13 -11.04 -6.46
CA LEU A 183 -16.73 -12.41 -6.70
C LEU A 183 -17.87 -13.28 -7.23
N SER A 184 -19.02 -13.23 -6.57
CA SER A 184 -20.22 -14.05 -6.89
C SER A 184 -21.40 -13.20 -7.40
N GLY A 185 -21.42 -11.89 -7.09
CA GLY A 185 -22.59 -11.03 -7.28
C GLY A 185 -23.61 -11.14 -6.13
N ALA A 186 -23.40 -12.03 -5.17
CA ALA A 186 -24.29 -12.23 -4.04
C ALA A 186 -24.31 -11.01 -3.09
N LYS A 187 -25.38 -10.91 -2.33
CA LYS A 187 -25.47 -9.98 -1.21
C LYS A 187 -24.62 -10.51 -0.06
N PRO A 188 -23.61 -9.74 0.39
CA PRO A 188 -22.74 -10.22 1.47
C PRO A 188 -23.44 -10.17 2.84
N GLU A 189 -22.93 -10.98 3.75
CA GLU A 189 -23.35 -11.06 5.15
C GLU A 189 -22.29 -10.45 6.06
N LEU A 190 -22.68 -9.91 7.22
CA LEU A 190 -21.74 -9.49 8.24
C LEU A 190 -21.25 -10.70 9.05
N LYS A 191 -19.93 -10.87 9.13
CA LYS A 191 -19.29 -11.84 10.01
C LYS A 191 -18.21 -11.20 10.86
N LYS A 192 -18.04 -11.68 12.08
CA LYS A 192 -16.98 -11.21 12.98
C LYS A 192 -15.64 -11.75 12.54
N THR A 193 -14.65 -10.87 12.53
CA THR A 193 -13.25 -11.20 12.31
C THR A 193 -12.37 -10.33 13.21
N LYS A 194 -11.17 -10.82 13.53
CA LYS A 194 -10.21 -10.11 14.36
C LYS A 194 -9.09 -9.54 13.48
N HIS A 195 -8.71 -8.29 13.72
CA HIS A 195 -7.60 -7.64 13.07
C HIS A 195 -6.70 -6.91 14.05
N TRP A 196 -5.45 -6.68 13.64
CA TRP A 196 -4.48 -5.85 14.33
C TRP A 196 -4.48 -4.45 13.72
N TYR A 197 -4.51 -3.44 14.58
CA TYR A 197 -4.60 -2.04 14.19
C TYR A 197 -3.38 -1.28 14.68
N LEU A 198 -2.76 -0.51 13.80
CA LEU A 198 -1.77 0.49 14.16
C LEU A 198 -2.51 1.75 14.64
N PRO A 199 -2.37 2.15 15.92
CA PRO A 199 -3.12 3.29 16.48
C PRO A 199 -2.48 4.63 16.09
N LEU A 200 -2.62 5.04 14.81
CA LEU A 200 -2.01 6.28 14.29
C LEU A 200 -2.47 7.53 15.04
N ASN A 201 -3.67 7.52 15.61
CA ASN A 201 -4.18 8.59 16.46
C ASN A 201 -3.30 8.86 17.69
N GLN A 202 -2.63 7.86 18.23
CA GLN A 202 -1.71 8.01 19.36
C GLN A 202 -0.39 8.70 18.95
N TYR A 203 -0.03 8.64 17.69
CA TYR A 203 1.18 9.24 17.11
C TYR A 203 0.90 10.62 16.46
N GLU A 204 -0.35 11.09 16.48
CA GLU A 204 -0.76 12.29 15.76
C GLU A 204 0.04 13.54 16.15
N HIS A 205 0.31 13.74 17.45
CA HIS A 205 1.10 14.88 17.91
C HIS A 205 2.51 14.84 17.33
N PHE A 206 3.18 13.70 17.41
CA PHE A 206 4.52 13.51 16.84
C PHE A 206 4.55 13.74 15.32
N ILE A 207 3.56 13.21 14.60
CA ILE A 207 3.45 13.36 13.15
C ILE A 207 3.18 14.83 12.78
N LYS A 208 2.34 15.56 13.53
CA LYS A 208 2.10 17.00 13.35
C LYS A 208 3.39 17.78 13.49
N GLU A 209 4.09 17.61 14.59
CA GLU A 209 5.33 18.33 14.85
C GLU A 209 6.38 18.02 13.79
N TRP A 210 6.61 16.74 13.50
CA TRP A 210 7.61 16.33 12.52
C TRP A 210 7.28 16.85 11.11
N ILE A 211 6.06 16.68 10.63
CA ILE A 211 5.69 17.00 9.23
C ILE A 211 5.33 18.48 9.10
N LEU A 212 4.38 18.98 9.92
CA LEU A 212 3.83 20.32 9.68
C LEU A 212 4.77 21.43 10.11
N GLU A 213 5.59 21.20 11.12
CA GLU A 213 6.57 22.18 11.58
C GLU A 213 7.97 21.91 10.99
N GLY A 214 8.36 20.62 10.84
CA GLY A 214 9.68 20.22 10.38
C GLY A 214 9.89 20.33 8.88
N HIS A 215 8.85 20.06 8.06
CA HIS A 215 8.98 19.89 6.61
C HIS A 215 8.16 20.87 5.76
N GLN A 216 7.70 21.97 6.33
CA GLN A 216 6.90 22.97 5.63
C GLN A 216 7.63 23.59 4.42
N HIS A 217 8.96 23.69 4.48
CA HIS A 217 9.77 24.43 3.52
C HIS A 217 10.60 23.56 2.57
N ASP A 218 10.71 22.26 2.83
CA ASP A 218 11.52 21.33 2.04
C ASP A 218 10.68 20.31 1.25
N TRP A 219 9.43 20.07 1.63
CA TRP A 219 8.53 19.23 0.87
C TRP A 219 7.85 20.01 -0.27
N LYS A 220 7.54 19.30 -1.35
CA LYS A 220 6.74 19.87 -2.45
C LYS A 220 5.38 20.34 -1.93
N PRO A 221 4.89 21.54 -2.32
CA PRO A 221 3.65 22.11 -1.78
C PRO A 221 2.42 21.20 -1.87
N ASN A 222 2.27 20.45 -2.96
CA ASN A 222 1.16 19.51 -3.14
C ASN A 222 1.25 18.32 -2.17
N VAL A 223 2.44 17.78 -1.93
CA VAL A 223 2.66 16.69 -0.97
C VAL A 223 2.38 17.18 0.45
N TYR A 224 3.00 18.30 0.83
CA TYR A 224 2.78 18.92 2.13
C TYR A 224 1.30 19.24 2.37
N GLY A 225 0.62 19.84 1.39
CA GLY A 225 -0.80 20.19 1.47
C GLY A 225 -1.71 18.97 1.69
N GLN A 226 -1.44 17.87 1.00
CA GLN A 226 -2.19 16.62 1.15
C GLN A 226 -2.02 16.02 2.54
N VAL A 227 -0.78 15.90 3.02
CA VAL A 227 -0.49 15.36 4.36
C VAL A 227 -1.04 16.25 5.46
N LYS A 228 -0.92 17.58 5.30
CA LYS A 228 -1.54 18.55 6.22
C LYS A 228 -3.05 18.34 6.34
N SER A 229 -3.74 18.10 5.21
CA SER A 229 -5.18 17.81 5.23
C SER A 229 -5.49 16.56 6.04
N TRP A 230 -4.77 15.46 5.83
CA TRP A 230 -4.99 14.22 6.58
C TRP A 230 -4.78 14.40 8.08
N VAL A 231 -3.67 15.01 8.46
CA VAL A 231 -3.33 15.24 9.88
C VAL A 231 -4.32 16.22 10.55
N SER A 232 -4.79 17.24 9.81
CA SER A 232 -5.76 18.21 10.34
C SER A 232 -7.16 17.62 10.55
N ASN A 233 -7.52 16.59 9.77
CA ASN A 233 -8.80 15.88 9.93
C ASN A 233 -8.78 14.84 11.07
N GLY A 234 -7.62 14.63 11.69
CA GLY A 234 -7.39 13.63 12.72
C GLY A 234 -7.05 12.26 12.15
N LEU A 235 -6.02 11.64 12.70
CA LEU A 235 -5.59 10.29 12.30
C LEU A 235 -6.42 9.24 13.04
N GLN A 236 -6.74 8.16 12.34
CA GLN A 236 -7.49 7.02 12.88
C GLN A 236 -6.62 5.77 12.94
N ALA A 237 -6.93 4.85 13.85
CA ALA A 237 -6.28 3.54 13.87
C ALA A 237 -6.52 2.81 12.55
N ARG A 238 -5.46 2.22 11.98
CA ARG A 238 -5.50 1.51 10.69
C ARG A 238 -5.25 0.03 10.87
N ALA A 239 -6.13 -0.81 10.32
CA ALA A 239 -5.92 -2.25 10.29
C ALA A 239 -4.71 -2.58 9.38
N VAL A 240 -3.74 -3.30 9.95
CA VAL A 240 -2.51 -3.73 9.26
C VAL A 240 -2.57 -5.18 8.78
N THR A 241 -3.73 -5.80 8.89
CA THR A 241 -4.01 -7.17 8.42
C THR A 241 -5.30 -7.23 7.61
N ARG A 242 -5.43 -8.27 6.76
CA ARG A 242 -6.61 -8.53 5.94
C ARG A 242 -6.93 -10.02 5.93
N ASP A 243 -8.22 -10.36 5.82
CA ASP A 243 -8.68 -11.73 5.51
C ASP A 243 -8.56 -11.96 4.01
N LEU A 244 -7.44 -12.51 3.56
CA LEU A 244 -7.11 -12.78 2.16
C LEU A 244 -6.19 -13.99 2.05
N ASP A 245 -6.24 -14.67 0.90
CA ASP A 245 -5.37 -15.82 0.60
C ASP A 245 -4.06 -15.42 -0.10
N TRP A 246 -3.99 -14.18 -0.65
CA TRP A 246 -2.83 -13.68 -1.38
C TRP A 246 -2.17 -12.51 -0.66
N GLY A 247 -0.99 -12.76 -0.13
CA GLY A 247 -0.20 -11.80 0.64
C GLY A 247 0.79 -12.49 1.58
N ILE A 248 1.41 -11.73 2.46
CA ILE A 248 2.31 -12.24 3.49
C ILE A 248 1.50 -12.67 4.71
N SER A 249 1.60 -13.94 5.10
CA SER A 249 0.88 -14.46 6.27
C SER A 249 1.27 -13.72 7.56
N VAL A 250 0.29 -13.45 8.40
CA VAL A 250 0.49 -12.81 9.71
C VAL A 250 1.21 -13.78 10.65
N PRO A 251 2.38 -13.42 11.23
CA PRO A 251 3.27 -14.37 11.94
C PRO A 251 2.97 -14.51 13.44
N VAL A 252 1.70 -14.52 13.83
CA VAL A 252 1.27 -14.68 15.24
C VAL A 252 0.16 -15.72 15.36
N GLU A 253 -0.06 -16.22 16.58
CA GLU A 253 -1.10 -17.19 16.87
C GLU A 253 -2.51 -16.63 16.62
N ASN A 254 -3.44 -17.49 16.27
CA ASN A 254 -4.83 -17.15 15.93
C ASN A 254 -4.99 -16.15 14.77
N ALA A 255 -4.06 -16.21 13.81
CA ALA A 255 -4.05 -15.38 12.60
C ALA A 255 -4.25 -16.20 11.30
N GLU A 256 -4.83 -17.40 11.41
CA GLU A 256 -5.09 -18.27 10.26
C GLU A 256 -5.99 -17.56 9.23
N GLY A 257 -5.66 -17.68 7.94
CA GLY A 257 -6.38 -17.03 6.84
C GLY A 257 -6.19 -15.50 6.77
N LYS A 258 -5.18 -14.97 7.47
CA LYS A 258 -4.87 -13.54 7.46
C LYS A 258 -3.51 -13.24 6.87
N VAL A 259 -3.45 -12.15 6.12
CA VAL A 259 -2.22 -11.61 5.54
C VAL A 259 -1.97 -10.18 6.04
N LEU A 260 -0.73 -9.73 5.94
CA LEU A 260 -0.38 -8.35 6.16
C LEU A 260 -1.07 -7.47 5.09
N TYR A 261 -1.47 -6.27 5.48
CA TYR A 261 -2.04 -5.31 4.54
C TYR A 261 -0.95 -4.81 3.59
N VAL A 262 -1.22 -4.81 2.28
CA VAL A 262 -0.25 -4.48 1.23
C VAL A 262 0.51 -3.16 1.46
N TRP A 263 -0.13 -2.15 2.03
CA TRP A 263 0.52 -0.87 2.38
C TRP A 263 1.39 -0.94 3.64
N PHE A 264 1.34 -2.04 4.37
CA PHE A 264 2.18 -2.27 5.53
C PHE A 264 3.39 -3.14 5.17
N ASP A 265 3.26 -4.01 4.18
CA ASP A 265 4.32 -4.92 3.78
C ASP A 265 5.22 -4.37 2.65
N ALA A 266 4.72 -3.41 1.87
CA ALA A 266 5.41 -2.84 0.71
C ALA A 266 6.46 -1.75 1.06
#